data_844fdc64158f6999a11224f52b9d1406
#
_entry.id   844fdc64158f6999a11224f52b9d1406
#
_cell.length_a   1.000
_cell.length_b   1.000
_cell.length_c   1.000
_cell.angle_alpha   90.00
_cell.angle_beta   90.00
_cell.angle_gamma   90.00
#
_symmetry.space_group_name_H-M   'P 1'
#
loop_
_entity.id
_entity.type
_entity.pdbx_description
1 polymer ?
#
loop_
_entity_poly.entity_id
_entity_poly.type
_entity_poly.pdbx_seq_one_letter_code
_entity_poly.pdbx_strand_id
1 'polypeptide(L)' 'CAFELSDKGVPRHGYEIADANDQIIGVVTSGTMSPVLKSGIGMGYVKPEFAKVGTEIFIKVRNRSLKATVVKTPFRK' A
#
# COMPACT_ATOMS: atom_id res chain seq x y z
N CYS A 1 0.17 -2.99 -8.37
CA CYS A 1 -0.88 -3.57 -7.55
C CYS A 1 -1.60 -2.50 -6.75
N ALA A 2 -2.75 -2.85 -6.25
CA ALA A 2 -3.54 -1.96 -5.41
C ALA A 2 -3.43 -2.42 -3.96
N PHE A 3 -3.55 -1.49 -3.03
CA PHE A 3 -3.47 -1.82 -1.61
C PHE A 3 -4.33 -0.87 -0.79
N GLU A 4 -4.68 -1.34 0.40
CA GLU A 4 -5.45 -0.56 1.36
C GLU A 4 -4.67 -0.49 2.66
N LEU A 5 -4.53 0.71 3.21
CA LEU A 5 -3.83 0.89 4.48
C LEU A 5 -4.67 0.40 5.65
N SER A 6 -4.04 -0.34 6.55
CA SER A 6 -4.67 -0.74 7.80
C SER A 6 -4.50 0.33 8.87
N ASP A 7 -3.44 1.12 8.75
CA ASP A 7 -3.15 2.21 9.68
C ASP A 7 -3.69 3.53 9.14
N LYS A 8 -3.81 4.51 10.02
CA LYS A 8 -4.21 5.85 9.60
C LYS A 8 -3.11 6.47 8.75
N GLY A 9 -3.49 7.01 7.63
CA GLY A 9 -2.56 7.67 6.75
C GLY A 9 -3.03 7.60 5.32
N VAL A 10 -2.40 8.40 4.48
CA VAL A 10 -2.69 8.41 3.05
C VAL A 10 -1.40 8.12 2.32
N PRO A 11 -1.35 7.06 1.51
CA PRO A 11 -0.14 6.79 0.74
C PRO A 11 0.04 7.88 -0.32
N ARG A 12 1.29 8.22 -0.60
CA ARG A 12 1.58 9.26 -1.57
C ARG A 12 2.56 8.73 -2.60
N HIS A 13 2.52 9.34 -3.76
CA HIS A 13 3.44 9.02 -4.83
C HIS A 13 4.88 9.15 -4.34
N GLY A 14 5.68 8.14 -4.62
CA GLY A 14 7.09 8.15 -4.27
C GLY A 14 7.43 7.46 -2.96
N TYR A 15 6.45 7.15 -2.13
CA TYR A 15 6.73 6.39 -0.91
C TYR A 15 7.16 4.99 -1.29
N GLU A 16 8.13 4.46 -0.57
CA GLU A 16 8.62 3.11 -0.81
C GLU A 16 7.72 2.09 -0.14
N ILE A 17 7.64 0.93 -0.76
CA ILE A 17 6.89 -0.20 -0.23
C ILE A 17 7.89 -1.24 0.24
N ALA A 18 7.70 -1.73 1.46
CA ALA A 18 8.59 -2.73 2.05
C ALA A 18 7.81 -3.99 2.43
N ASP A 19 8.56 -5.08 2.59
CA ASP A 19 7.96 -6.32 3.07
C ASP A 19 8.07 -6.39 4.61
N ALA A 20 7.70 -7.54 5.17
CA ALA A 20 7.73 -7.73 6.62
C ALA A 20 9.15 -7.69 7.20
N ASN A 21 10.16 -7.86 6.35
CA ASN A 21 11.55 -7.80 6.75
C ASN A 21 12.17 -6.42 6.52
N ASP A 22 11.33 -5.43 6.23
CA ASP A 22 11.76 -4.05 5.99
C ASP A 22 12.62 -3.89 4.75
N GLN A 23 12.50 -4.81 3.81
CA GLN A 23 13.20 -4.71 2.53
C GLN A 23 12.31 -4.02 1.52
N ILE A 24 12.90 -3.09 0.78
CA ILE A 24 12.14 -2.33 -0.22
C ILE A 24 11.80 -3.25 -1.39
N ILE A 25 10.50 -3.39 -1.64
CA ILE A 25 10.01 -4.27 -2.70
C ILE A 25 9.25 -3.53 -3.79
N GLY A 26 9.06 -2.23 -3.62
CA GLY A 26 8.34 -1.46 -4.61
C GLY A 26 8.21 0.00 -4.23
N VAL A 27 7.34 0.69 -4.95
CA VAL A 27 7.14 2.12 -4.76
C VAL A 27 5.67 2.46 -5.04
N VAL A 28 5.14 3.41 -4.28
CA VAL A 28 3.78 3.90 -4.46
C VAL A 28 3.75 4.84 -5.67
N THR A 29 2.83 4.59 -6.59
CA THR A 29 2.65 5.45 -7.76
C THR A 29 1.51 6.44 -7.56
N SER A 30 0.50 6.09 -6.76
CA SER A 30 -0.58 7.02 -6.46
C SER A 30 -1.26 6.59 -5.17
N GLY A 31 -1.90 7.52 -4.51
CA GLY A 31 -2.63 7.22 -3.29
C GLY A 31 -3.64 8.29 -2.97
N THR A 32 -4.67 7.91 -2.24
CA THR A 32 -5.72 8.81 -1.85
C THR A 32 -6.47 8.22 -0.65
N MET A 33 -7.37 9.01 -0.09
CA MET A 33 -8.28 8.53 0.95
C MET A 33 -9.59 8.14 0.32
N SER A 34 -10.02 6.91 0.52
CA SER A 34 -11.31 6.47 0.00
C SER A 34 -12.43 6.97 0.91
N PRO A 35 -13.37 7.76 0.38
CA PRO A 35 -14.49 8.20 1.19
C PRO A 35 -15.44 7.05 1.55
N VAL A 36 -15.47 6.00 0.75
CA VAL A 36 -16.32 4.85 1.00
C VAL A 36 -15.71 3.94 2.05
N LEU A 37 -14.44 3.61 1.88
CA LEU A 37 -13.74 2.72 2.81
C LEU A 37 -13.24 3.45 4.05
N LYS A 38 -13.15 4.77 3.98
CA LYS A 38 -12.62 5.63 5.05
C LYS A 38 -11.21 5.25 5.45
N SER A 39 -10.44 4.80 4.48
CA SER A 39 -9.05 4.40 4.70
C SER A 39 -8.20 4.82 3.51
N GLY A 40 -6.91 4.90 3.75
CA GLY A 40 -5.97 5.19 2.67
C GLY A 40 -5.90 4.03 1.70
N ILE A 41 -5.99 4.34 0.42
CA ILE A 41 -5.84 3.35 -0.63
C ILE A 41 -4.81 3.87 -1.62
N GLY A 42 -4.19 2.98 -2.35
CA GLY A 42 -3.21 3.40 -3.32
C GLY A 42 -2.88 2.31 -4.31
N MET A 43 -2.04 2.69 -5.26
CA MET A 43 -1.50 1.76 -6.24
C MET A 43 0.00 1.93 -6.28
N GLY A 44 0.68 0.88 -6.63
CA GLY A 44 2.13 0.93 -6.73
C GLY A 44 2.67 -0.29 -7.44
N TYR A 45 3.98 -0.26 -7.64
CA TYR A 45 4.71 -1.39 -8.20
C TYR A 45 5.38 -2.14 -7.07
N VAL A 46 5.19 -3.44 -7.05
CA VAL A 46 5.88 -4.34 -6.12
C VAL A 46 6.39 -5.54 -6.90
N LYS A 47 7.33 -6.25 -6.32
CA LYS A 47 7.80 -7.50 -6.93
C LYS A 47 6.62 -8.45 -7.11
N PRO A 48 6.59 -9.22 -8.19
CA PRO A 48 5.43 -10.10 -8.46
C PRO A 48 5.08 -11.04 -7.32
N GLU A 49 6.07 -11.50 -6.58
CA GLU A 49 5.84 -12.43 -5.47
C GLU A 49 5.08 -11.78 -4.32
N PHE A 50 5.03 -10.44 -4.28
CA PHE A 50 4.31 -9.69 -3.25
C PHE A 50 3.01 -9.08 -3.76
N ALA A 51 2.66 -9.31 -5.01
CA ALA A 51 1.49 -8.68 -5.62
C ALA A 51 0.19 -9.46 -5.42
N LYS A 52 0.24 -10.56 -4.70
CA LYS A 52 -0.95 -11.37 -4.43
C LYS A 52 -1.91 -10.64 -3.50
N VAL A 53 -3.20 -10.74 -3.81
CA VAL A 53 -4.24 -10.20 -2.93
C VAL A 53 -4.13 -10.86 -1.56
N GLY A 54 -4.18 -10.03 -0.52
CA GLY A 54 -4.04 -10.51 0.85
C GLY A 54 -2.63 -10.43 1.40
N THR A 55 -1.65 -10.12 0.57
CA THR A 55 -0.27 -9.97 1.03
C THR A 55 -0.13 -8.72 1.87
N GLU A 56 0.54 -8.84 3.02
CA GLU A 56 0.83 -7.69 3.86
C GLU A 56 2.07 -6.98 3.35
N ILE A 57 1.96 -5.68 3.19
CA ILE A 57 3.07 -4.83 2.79
C ILE A 57 3.10 -3.62 3.73
N PHE A 58 4.19 -2.87 3.65
CA PHE A 58 4.37 -1.71 4.52
C PHE A 58 4.77 -0.52 3.67
N ILE A 59 4.09 0.59 3.89
CA ILE A 59 4.39 1.83 3.19
C ILE A 59 5.34 2.64 4.06
N LYS A 60 6.53 2.88 3.57
CA LYS A 60 7.56 3.60 4.33
C LYS A 60 7.28 5.09 4.26
N VAL A 61 6.93 5.66 5.39
CA VAL A 61 6.64 7.08 5.52
C VAL A 61 7.63 7.67 6.51
N ARG A 62 8.58 8.41 6.00
CA ARG A 62 9.58 9.10 6.81
C ARG A 62 10.07 8.30 8.03
N ASN A 63 9.40 8.47 9.16
CA ASN A 63 9.85 7.90 10.42
C ASN A 63 9.11 6.63 10.82
N ARG A 64 8.23 6.14 9.97
CA ARG A 64 7.44 4.97 10.32
C ARG A 64 6.96 4.22 9.10
N SER A 65 6.47 3.02 9.33
CA SER A 65 5.87 2.21 8.29
C SER A 65 4.38 2.07 8.57
N LEU A 66 3.58 2.21 7.52
CA LEU A 66 2.14 2.02 7.62
C LEU A 66 1.80 0.64 7.05
N LYS A 67 1.10 -0.15 7.83
CA LYS A 67 0.71 -1.48 7.39
C LYS A 67 -0.37 -1.38 6.31
N ALA A 68 -0.23 -2.16 5.27
CA ALA A 68 -1.18 -2.19 4.18
C ALA A 68 -1.38 -3.62 3.71
N THR A 69 -2.48 -3.83 3.01
CA THR A 69 -2.80 -5.15 2.46
C THR A 69 -3.07 -5.00 0.98
N VAL A 70 -2.48 -5.87 0.19
CA VAL A 70 -2.72 -5.90 -1.26
C VAL A 70 -4.17 -6.33 -1.49
N VAL A 71 -4.89 -5.56 -2.29
CA VAL A 71 -6.30 -5.82 -2.57
C VAL A 71 -6.52 -5.93 -4.07
N LYS A 72 -7.66 -6.47 -4.43
CA LYS A 72 -8.01 -6.63 -5.83
C LYS A 72 -8.45 -5.30 -6.44
N THR A 73 -8.01 -5.03 -7.66
CA THR A 73 -8.47 -3.87 -8.43
C THR A 73 -9.61 -4.29 -9.35
N PRO A 74 -10.48 -3.35 -9.73
CA PRO A 74 -10.55 -1.99 -9.22
C PRO A 74 -11.10 -1.96 -7.80
N PHE A 75 -10.86 -0.83 -7.12
CA PHE A 75 -11.42 -0.65 -5.79
C PHE A 75 -12.94 -0.63 -5.90
N ARG A 76 -13.58 -1.50 -5.15
CA ARG A 76 -15.03 -1.60 -5.14
C ARG A 76 -15.56 -1.31 -3.76
N LYS A 77 -16.71 -0.70 -3.77
CA LYS A 77 -17.44 -0.49 -2.53
C LYS A 77 -18.17 -1.76 -2.18
#